data_35cb048fdbcfe22a3bf8100447729a57
#
_entry.id   35cb048fdbcfe22a3bf8100447729a57
#
_cell.length_a   1.000
_cell.length_b   1.000
_cell.length_c   1.000
_cell.angle_alpha   90.00
_cell.angle_beta   90.00
_cell.angle_gamma   90.00
#
_symmetry.space_group_name_H-M   'P 1'
#
loop_
_entity.id
_entity.type
_entity.pdbx_description
1 polymer ?
#
loop_
_entity_poly.entity_id
_entity_poly.type
_entity_poly.pdbx_seq_one_letter_code
_entity_poly.pdbx_strand_id
1 'polypeptide(L)'
;MQRGMMMQFDKLPLPVYVLRIEADASGLPQDFIFVYANSACASFLGIDGKNYLLGMSFSDIWGDSDAKWLNIYTKTALEGLTQNVEDYNDNLKKYLSVDCYQPMYGYCGCFMRDVTQRRDMERQLYEEKERYRVAMASSIDLLFEYDIRLQVMHSWSNIAAENSQERTRRSYIPDYLSL
;
A
#
# COMPACT_ATOMS: atom_id res chain seq x y z
N MET A 1 8.11 8.64 -31.48
CA MET A 1 7.46 9.11 -30.24
C MET A 1 7.76 8.28 -28.99
N GLN A 2 7.99 6.97 -29.09
CA GLN A 2 8.19 6.07 -27.93
C GLN A 2 9.51 6.23 -27.17
N ARG A 3 10.65 6.51 -27.84
CA ARG A 3 11.95 6.64 -27.16
C ARG A 3 12.06 7.82 -26.18
N GLY A 4 11.44 8.96 -26.48
CA GLY A 4 11.53 10.15 -25.61
C GLY A 4 10.78 10.00 -24.29
N MET A 5 9.65 9.30 -24.28
CA MET A 5 8.85 9.07 -23.07
C MET A 5 9.49 8.05 -22.14
N MET A 6 10.12 7.01 -22.69
CA MET A 6 10.87 6.01 -21.91
C MET A 6 12.09 6.62 -21.19
N MET A 7 12.78 7.58 -21.81
CA MET A 7 13.90 8.28 -21.18
C MET A 7 13.51 9.12 -19.95
N GLN A 8 12.25 9.55 -19.84
CA GLN A 8 11.81 10.28 -18.66
C GLN A 8 11.59 9.35 -17.46
N PHE A 9 11.06 8.16 -17.68
CA PHE A 9 10.88 7.17 -16.62
C PHE A 9 12.19 6.60 -16.08
N ASP A 10 13.25 6.61 -16.88
CA ASP A 10 14.59 6.16 -16.44
C ASP A 10 15.18 7.01 -15.30
N LYS A 11 14.78 8.28 -15.21
CA LYS A 11 15.26 9.21 -14.19
C LYS A 11 14.41 9.24 -12.92
N LEU A 12 13.27 8.53 -12.93
CA LEU A 12 12.41 8.47 -11.75
C LEU A 12 13.09 7.61 -10.66
N PRO A 13 13.10 8.09 -9.40
CA PRO A 13 13.59 7.30 -8.28
C PRO A 13 12.56 6.23 -7.82
N LEU A 14 11.49 6.04 -8.58
CA LEU A 14 10.44 5.09 -8.34
C LEU A 14 10.60 3.91 -9.31
N PRO A 15 10.56 2.66 -8.83
CA PRO A 15 10.53 1.47 -9.68
C PRO A 15 9.37 1.50 -10.67
N VAL A 16 9.70 1.49 -11.96
CA VAL A 16 8.74 1.46 -13.07
C VAL A 16 9.10 0.34 -14.02
N TYR A 17 8.10 -0.46 -14.40
CA TYR A 17 8.26 -1.49 -15.41
C TYR A 17 7.02 -1.61 -16.28
N VAL A 18 7.17 -2.19 -17.46
CA VAL A 18 6.08 -2.51 -18.38
C VAL A 18 6.19 -3.97 -18.76
N LEU A 19 5.10 -4.65 -18.60
CA LEU A 19 4.90 -6.06 -18.95
C LEU A 19 4.07 -6.16 -20.23
N ARG A 20 4.43 -7.11 -21.07
CA ARG A 20 3.61 -7.55 -22.20
C ARG A 20 3.04 -8.91 -21.88
N ILE A 21 1.76 -9.10 -22.14
CA ILE A 21 1.11 -10.40 -21.96
C ILE A 21 1.71 -11.44 -22.90
N GLU A 22 1.93 -12.64 -22.39
CA GLU A 22 2.26 -13.84 -23.17
C GLU A 22 1.09 -14.81 -23.07
N ALA A 23 0.58 -15.20 -24.22
CA ALA A 23 -0.57 -16.09 -24.32
C ALA A 23 -0.17 -17.41 -25.00
N ASP A 24 -0.88 -18.46 -24.65
CA ASP A 24 -0.75 -19.75 -25.32
C ASP A 24 -1.34 -19.75 -26.75
N ALA A 25 -1.28 -20.89 -27.43
CA ALA A 25 -1.81 -21.07 -28.79
C ALA A 25 -3.35 -20.87 -28.88
N SER A 26 -4.06 -20.91 -27.74
CA SER A 26 -5.50 -20.66 -27.64
C SER A 26 -5.83 -19.20 -27.33
N GLY A 27 -4.81 -18.36 -27.08
CA GLY A 27 -4.95 -16.96 -26.70
C GLY A 27 -5.18 -16.72 -25.20
N LEU A 28 -5.03 -17.77 -24.38
CA LEU A 28 -5.14 -17.64 -22.94
C LEU A 28 -3.83 -17.10 -22.34
N PRO A 29 -3.91 -16.10 -21.47
CA PRO A 29 -2.76 -15.55 -20.75
C PRO A 29 -2.06 -16.62 -19.92
N GLN A 30 -0.75 -16.79 -20.13
CA GLN A 30 0.09 -17.73 -19.39
C GLN A 30 1.10 -17.03 -18.50
N ASP A 31 1.70 -15.95 -18.99
CA ASP A 31 2.72 -15.21 -18.27
C ASP A 31 2.83 -13.77 -18.80
N PHE A 32 3.78 -13.02 -18.28
CA PHE A 32 4.10 -11.66 -18.68
C PHE A 32 5.60 -11.50 -18.91
N ILE A 33 5.98 -10.82 -19.97
CA ILE A 33 7.38 -10.54 -20.31
C ILE A 33 7.71 -9.09 -20.02
N PHE A 34 8.81 -8.85 -19.32
CA PHE A 34 9.35 -7.51 -19.10
C PHE A 34 9.82 -6.90 -20.42
N VAL A 35 9.14 -5.85 -20.86
CA VAL A 35 9.51 -5.12 -22.10
C VAL A 35 10.15 -3.76 -21.79
N TYR A 36 10.00 -3.28 -20.57
CA TYR A 36 10.65 -2.10 -20.05
C TYR A 36 10.83 -2.22 -18.54
N ALA A 37 11.97 -1.75 -18.04
CA ALA A 37 12.20 -1.48 -16.63
C ALA A 37 13.17 -0.30 -16.52
N ASN A 38 12.99 0.57 -15.52
CA ASN A 38 13.95 1.62 -15.24
C ASN A 38 15.04 1.14 -14.26
N SER A 39 16.08 1.95 -14.08
CA SER A 39 17.20 1.62 -13.20
C SER A 39 16.75 1.45 -11.73
N ALA A 40 15.77 2.23 -11.28
CA ALA A 40 15.22 2.10 -9.94
C ALA A 40 14.53 0.74 -9.72
N CYS A 41 13.86 0.18 -10.74
CA CYS A 41 13.28 -1.15 -10.68
C CYS A 41 14.36 -2.23 -10.52
N ALA A 42 15.41 -2.20 -11.32
CA ALA A 42 16.51 -3.16 -11.23
C ALA A 42 17.19 -3.11 -9.86
N SER A 43 17.51 -1.91 -9.37
CA SER A 43 18.09 -1.70 -8.03
C SER A 43 17.17 -2.20 -6.90
N PHE A 44 15.88 -1.96 -7.04
CA PHE A 44 14.89 -2.41 -6.05
C PHE A 44 14.82 -3.94 -5.95
N LEU A 45 14.96 -4.62 -7.09
CA LEU A 45 14.96 -6.08 -7.18
C LEU A 45 16.31 -6.69 -6.85
N GLY A 46 17.36 -5.88 -6.63
CA GLY A 46 18.73 -6.37 -6.39
C GLY A 46 19.38 -6.97 -7.64
N ILE A 47 18.95 -6.54 -8.83
CA ILE A 47 19.44 -7.04 -10.12
C ILE A 47 20.46 -6.05 -10.70
N ASP A 48 21.63 -6.55 -11.10
CA ASP A 48 22.68 -5.76 -11.70
C ASP A 48 22.33 -5.34 -13.14
N GLY A 49 21.65 -4.19 -13.21
CA GLY A 49 21.33 -3.52 -14.47
C GLY A 49 19.96 -3.89 -15.05
N LYS A 50 19.22 -2.85 -15.43
CA LYS A 50 17.84 -2.97 -15.96
C LYS A 50 17.70 -3.84 -17.21
N ASN A 51 18.78 -3.97 -17.99
CA ASN A 51 18.77 -4.76 -19.21
C ASN A 51 18.62 -6.26 -18.95
N TYR A 52 18.97 -6.74 -17.75
CA TYR A 52 18.76 -8.11 -17.34
C TYR A 52 17.28 -8.48 -17.21
N LEU A 53 16.43 -7.51 -16.88
CA LEU A 53 14.98 -7.74 -16.79
C LEU A 53 14.30 -7.88 -18.15
N LEU A 54 14.87 -7.26 -19.19
CA LEU A 54 14.22 -7.22 -20.50
C LEU A 54 14.20 -8.59 -21.15
N GLY A 55 13.01 -9.07 -21.46
CA GLY A 55 12.77 -10.39 -22.06
C GLY A 55 12.62 -11.53 -21.06
N MET A 56 12.85 -11.30 -19.76
CA MET A 56 12.53 -12.28 -18.73
C MET A 56 11.02 -12.35 -18.51
N SER A 57 10.55 -13.53 -18.15
CA SER A 57 9.17 -13.70 -17.76
C SER A 57 8.93 -13.24 -16.31
N PHE A 58 7.69 -12.90 -15.99
CA PHE A 58 7.33 -12.53 -14.63
C PHE A 58 7.54 -13.72 -13.68
N SER A 59 7.22 -14.93 -14.13
CA SER A 59 7.43 -16.18 -13.38
C SER A 59 8.90 -16.49 -13.13
N ASP A 60 9.82 -16.13 -14.03
CA ASP A 60 11.27 -16.31 -13.82
C ASP A 60 11.81 -15.48 -12.65
N ILE A 61 11.20 -14.32 -12.39
CA ILE A 61 11.65 -13.40 -11.33
C ILE A 61 10.96 -13.68 -10.00
N TRP A 62 9.66 -13.97 -10.04
CA TRP A 62 8.84 -14.09 -8.85
C TRP A 62 8.46 -15.53 -8.49
N GLY A 63 8.80 -16.52 -9.37
CA GLY A 63 8.38 -17.91 -9.25
C GLY A 63 6.94 -18.11 -9.72
N ASP A 64 6.44 -19.33 -9.61
CA ASP A 64 5.04 -19.69 -9.95
C ASP A 64 4.00 -19.05 -9.03
N SER A 65 4.42 -18.07 -8.28
CA SER A 65 3.60 -17.42 -7.27
C SER A 65 2.64 -16.45 -7.90
N ASP A 66 1.42 -16.86 -7.85
CA ASP A 66 0.22 -16.05 -7.80
C ASP A 66 -0.57 -15.90 -9.09
N ALA A 67 -1.46 -16.86 -9.29
CA ALA A 67 -2.67 -16.67 -10.09
C ALA A 67 -3.35 -15.30 -9.83
N LYS A 68 -3.13 -14.72 -8.64
CA LYS A 68 -3.55 -13.37 -8.27
C LYS A 68 -2.91 -12.31 -9.15
N TRP A 69 -1.57 -12.29 -9.29
CA TRP A 69 -0.85 -11.29 -10.08
C TRP A 69 -1.13 -11.45 -11.57
N LEU A 70 -1.16 -12.70 -12.06
CA LEU A 70 -1.56 -12.99 -13.43
C LEU A 70 -2.95 -12.43 -13.76
N ASN A 71 -3.93 -12.62 -12.86
CA ASN A 71 -5.28 -12.08 -13.04
C ASN A 71 -5.31 -10.54 -13.02
N ILE A 72 -4.56 -9.89 -12.10
CA ILE A 72 -4.47 -8.43 -11.99
C ILE A 72 -3.89 -7.83 -13.27
N TYR A 73 -2.74 -8.34 -13.71
CA TYR A 73 -2.07 -7.84 -14.91
C TYR A 73 -2.87 -8.14 -16.19
N THR A 74 -3.53 -9.30 -16.27
CA THR A 74 -4.41 -9.65 -17.39
C THR A 74 -5.57 -8.67 -17.50
N LYS A 75 -6.30 -8.42 -16.40
CA LYS A 75 -7.41 -7.47 -16.40
C LYS A 75 -6.93 -6.06 -16.77
N THR A 76 -5.78 -5.64 -16.23
CA THR A 76 -5.20 -4.36 -16.60
C THR A 76 -4.82 -4.31 -18.07
N ALA A 77 -4.13 -5.34 -18.59
CA ALA A 77 -3.61 -5.36 -19.96
C ALA A 77 -4.69 -5.52 -21.04
N LEU A 78 -5.78 -6.23 -20.75
CA LEU A 78 -6.82 -6.53 -21.74
C LEU A 78 -8.08 -5.68 -21.55
N GLU A 79 -8.47 -5.38 -20.31
CA GLU A 79 -9.71 -4.66 -20.01
C GLU A 79 -9.48 -3.16 -19.75
N GLY A 80 -8.22 -2.72 -19.60
CA GLY A 80 -7.86 -1.33 -19.33
C GLY A 80 -8.16 -0.89 -17.90
N LEU A 81 -8.36 -1.82 -16.96
CA LEU A 81 -8.65 -1.51 -15.56
C LEU A 81 -7.39 -1.02 -14.86
N THR A 82 -7.42 0.21 -14.35
CA THR A 82 -6.37 0.69 -13.44
C THR A 82 -6.60 0.10 -12.05
N GLN A 83 -5.56 -0.50 -11.47
CA GLN A 83 -5.64 -1.17 -10.18
C GLN A 83 -4.48 -0.74 -9.29
N ASN A 84 -4.73 -0.65 -7.98
CA ASN A 84 -3.70 -0.59 -6.95
C ASN A 84 -3.81 -1.84 -6.10
N VAL A 85 -2.70 -2.53 -5.91
CA VAL A 85 -2.63 -3.75 -5.11
C VAL A 85 -1.50 -3.64 -4.12
N GLU A 86 -1.82 -3.91 -2.85
CA GLU A 86 -0.82 -4.03 -1.81
C GLU A 86 -0.73 -5.48 -1.35
N ASP A 87 0.50 -5.99 -1.33
CA ASP A 87 0.77 -7.35 -0.88
C ASP A 87 2.16 -7.49 -0.25
N TYR A 88 2.32 -8.52 0.59
CA TYR A 88 3.62 -8.88 1.12
C TYR A 88 4.35 -9.77 0.12
N ASN A 89 5.58 -9.38 -0.20
CA ASN A 89 6.45 -10.16 -1.07
C ASN A 89 7.47 -10.94 -0.24
N ASP A 90 7.36 -12.27 -0.25
CA ASP A 90 8.20 -13.16 0.54
C ASP A 90 9.67 -13.15 0.10
N ASN A 91 9.95 -12.96 -1.18
CA ASN A 91 11.31 -12.95 -1.70
C ASN A 91 12.06 -11.69 -1.27
N LEU A 92 11.39 -10.55 -1.31
CA LEU A 92 11.96 -9.26 -0.91
C LEU A 92 11.80 -8.97 0.59
N LYS A 93 10.97 -9.75 1.30
CA LYS A 93 10.59 -9.50 2.70
C LYS A 93 10.02 -8.09 2.92
N LYS A 94 9.17 -7.64 2.01
CA LYS A 94 8.62 -6.29 1.96
C LYS A 94 7.14 -6.29 1.63
N TYR A 95 6.41 -5.31 2.19
CA TYR A 95 5.09 -4.94 1.69
C TYR A 95 5.24 -4.04 0.48
N LEU A 96 4.67 -4.45 -0.64
CA LEU A 96 4.72 -3.72 -1.91
C LEU A 96 3.34 -3.17 -2.24
N SER A 97 3.30 -1.92 -2.70
CA SER A 97 2.14 -1.34 -3.36
C SER A 97 2.47 -1.19 -4.84
N VAL A 98 1.66 -1.81 -5.70
CA VAL A 98 1.83 -1.78 -7.15
C VAL A 98 0.62 -1.13 -7.78
N ASP A 99 0.84 0.00 -8.46
CA ASP A 99 -0.16 0.67 -9.29
C ASP A 99 -0.02 0.16 -10.73
N CYS A 100 -1.09 -0.42 -11.26
CA CYS A 100 -1.16 -1.00 -12.60
C CYS A 100 -2.04 -0.17 -13.51
N TYR A 101 -1.61 0.08 -14.74
CA TYR A 101 -2.37 0.78 -15.78
C TYR A 101 -2.09 0.19 -17.17
N GLN A 102 -2.99 0.39 -18.12
CA GLN A 102 -2.82 -0.07 -19.49
C GLN A 102 -2.20 1.04 -20.36
N PRO A 103 -0.90 0.95 -20.73
CA PRO A 103 -0.30 1.90 -21.66
C PRO A 103 -0.77 1.67 -23.09
N MET A 104 -1.07 0.43 -23.46
CA MET A 104 -1.68 -0.02 -24.72
C MET A 104 -2.24 -1.42 -24.53
N TYR A 105 -3.12 -1.85 -25.43
CA TYR A 105 -3.71 -3.19 -25.39
C TYR A 105 -2.65 -4.30 -25.35
N GLY A 106 -2.80 -5.24 -24.43
CA GLY A 106 -1.87 -6.34 -24.21
C GLY A 106 -0.64 -5.98 -23.36
N TYR A 107 -0.60 -4.76 -22.80
CA TYR A 107 0.50 -4.30 -21.95
C TYR A 107 -0.01 -3.79 -20.60
N CYS A 108 0.76 -4.06 -19.56
CA CYS A 108 0.54 -3.55 -18.22
C CYS A 108 1.74 -2.72 -17.78
N GLY A 109 1.55 -1.44 -17.53
CA GLY A 109 2.54 -0.56 -16.91
C GLY A 109 2.36 -0.55 -15.41
N CYS A 110 3.47 -0.62 -14.67
CA CYS A 110 3.45 -0.76 -13.22
C CYS A 110 4.38 0.24 -12.56
N PHE A 111 3.91 0.84 -11.46
CA PHE A 111 4.70 1.61 -10.50
C PHE A 111 4.71 0.85 -9.19
N MET A 112 5.89 0.55 -8.65
CA MET A 112 6.04 -0.21 -7.42
C MET A 112 6.61 0.65 -6.31
N ARG A 113 6.07 0.51 -5.11
CA ARG A 113 6.51 1.22 -3.90
C ARG A 113 6.69 0.24 -2.75
N ASP A 114 7.74 0.43 -1.98
CA ASP A 114 7.91 -0.21 -0.68
C ASP A 114 7.06 0.53 0.35
N VAL A 115 6.08 -0.14 0.90
CA VAL A 115 5.17 0.40 1.92
C VAL A 115 5.35 -0.28 3.27
N THR A 116 6.45 -1.01 3.46
CA THR A 116 6.73 -1.78 4.69
C THR A 116 6.74 -0.87 5.91
N GLN A 117 7.48 0.24 5.86
CA GLN A 117 7.56 1.17 6.97
C GLN A 117 6.18 1.75 7.35
N ARG A 118 5.37 2.12 6.35
CA ARG A 118 4.01 2.61 6.58
C ARG A 118 3.13 1.55 7.25
N ARG A 119 3.17 0.32 6.75
CA ARG A 119 2.42 -0.81 7.33
C ARG A 119 2.86 -1.14 8.75
N ASP A 120 4.15 -1.09 9.03
CA ASP A 120 4.67 -1.33 10.38
C ASP A 120 4.24 -0.24 11.34
N MET A 121 4.28 1.03 10.95
CA MET A 121 3.78 2.15 11.76
C MET A 121 2.28 2.04 12.02
N GLU A 122 1.47 1.72 11.01
CA GLU A 122 0.03 1.51 11.14
C GLU A 122 -0.27 0.38 12.14
N ARG A 123 0.48 -0.74 12.04
CA ARG A 123 0.36 -1.86 12.96
C ARG A 123 0.74 -1.48 14.39
N GLN A 124 1.87 -0.81 14.59
CA GLN A 124 2.31 -0.36 15.91
C GLN A 124 1.28 0.58 16.57
N LEU A 125 0.77 1.54 15.79
CA LEU A 125 -0.27 2.44 16.27
C LEU A 125 -1.54 1.70 16.67
N TYR A 126 -1.95 0.71 15.89
CA TYR A 126 -3.09 -0.13 16.20
C TYR A 126 -2.88 -0.93 17.49
N GLU A 127 -1.70 -1.56 17.65
CA GLU A 127 -1.35 -2.33 18.84
C GLU A 127 -1.27 -1.46 20.10
N GLU A 128 -0.76 -0.22 19.98
CA GLU A 128 -0.73 0.74 21.09
C GLU A 128 -2.15 1.17 21.48
N LYS A 129 -3.00 1.49 20.51
CA LYS A 129 -4.40 1.80 20.74
C LYS A 129 -5.14 0.67 21.46
N GLU A 130 -4.92 -0.57 21.02
CA GLU A 130 -5.57 -1.73 21.65
C GLU A 130 -5.06 -1.97 23.07
N ARG A 131 -3.74 -1.84 23.30
CA ARG A 131 -3.19 -1.92 24.66
C ARG A 131 -3.79 -0.85 25.58
N TYR A 132 -3.88 0.38 25.08
CA TYR A 132 -4.49 1.48 25.80
C TYR A 132 -5.97 1.18 26.10
N ARG A 133 -6.74 0.74 25.10
CA ARG A 133 -8.15 0.36 25.24
C ARG A 133 -8.37 -0.73 26.28
N VAL A 134 -7.55 -1.79 26.26
CA VAL A 134 -7.65 -2.91 27.21
C VAL A 134 -7.27 -2.46 28.63
N ALA A 135 -6.21 -1.68 28.79
CA ALA A 135 -5.80 -1.14 30.09
C ALA A 135 -6.88 -0.25 30.69
N MET A 136 -7.53 0.57 29.87
CA MET A 136 -8.64 1.43 30.27
C MET A 136 -9.89 0.64 30.66
N ALA A 137 -10.22 -0.40 29.89
CA ALA A 137 -11.38 -1.23 30.16
C ALA A 137 -11.27 -2.03 31.48
N SER A 138 -10.05 -2.30 31.93
CA SER A 138 -9.79 -3.10 33.12
C SER A 138 -9.62 -2.32 34.42
N SER A 139 -9.41 -1.02 34.36
CA SER A 139 -8.88 -0.26 35.51
C SER A 139 -9.65 1.01 35.90
N ILE A 140 -10.57 1.51 35.09
CA ILE A 140 -11.14 2.85 35.28
C ILE A 140 -12.63 2.88 34.94
N ASP A 141 -13.42 3.34 35.92
CA ASP A 141 -14.85 3.58 35.72
C ASP A 141 -15.12 4.83 34.86
N LEU A 142 -14.18 5.78 34.84
CA LEU A 142 -14.32 7.04 34.12
C LEU A 142 -12.96 7.66 33.78
N LEU A 143 -12.73 8.01 32.52
CA LEU A 143 -11.57 8.75 32.04
C LEU A 143 -11.99 10.11 31.49
N PHE A 144 -11.18 11.13 31.77
CA PHE A 144 -11.33 12.46 31.18
C PHE A 144 -10.05 12.89 30.48
N GLU A 145 -10.19 13.48 29.31
CA GLU A 145 -9.14 14.21 28.60
C GLU A 145 -9.66 15.61 28.29
N TYR A 146 -8.87 16.64 28.62
CA TYR A 146 -9.23 18.01 28.34
C TYR A 146 -8.23 18.64 27.35
N ASP A 147 -8.73 18.99 26.17
CA ASP A 147 -7.96 19.75 25.18
C ASP A 147 -8.02 21.23 25.55
N ILE A 148 -6.91 21.76 26.08
CA ILE A 148 -6.79 23.16 26.54
C ILE A 148 -6.92 24.16 25.38
N ARG A 149 -6.49 23.77 24.15
CA ARG A 149 -6.53 24.67 22.98
C ARG A 149 -7.92 24.78 22.41
N LEU A 150 -8.62 23.66 22.33
CA LEU A 150 -9.97 23.59 21.77
C LEU A 150 -11.05 23.83 22.85
N GLN A 151 -10.67 23.85 24.14
CA GLN A 151 -11.59 23.92 25.27
C GLN A 151 -12.67 22.83 25.24
N VAL A 152 -12.26 21.62 24.84
CA VAL A 152 -13.16 20.46 24.71
C VAL A 152 -12.73 19.39 25.71
N MET A 153 -13.70 18.84 26.43
CA MET A 153 -13.51 17.70 27.32
C MET A 153 -14.05 16.45 26.66
N HIS A 154 -13.21 15.44 26.58
CA HIS A 154 -13.58 14.08 26.19
C HIS A 154 -13.70 13.24 27.44
N SER A 155 -14.77 12.46 27.56
CA SER A 155 -14.96 11.54 28.67
C SER A 155 -15.36 10.15 28.16
N TRP A 156 -14.74 9.13 28.75
CA TRP A 156 -15.06 7.73 28.48
C TRP A 156 -15.46 7.05 29.79
N SER A 157 -16.57 6.31 29.79
CA SER A 157 -17.00 5.57 30.98
C SER A 157 -17.21 4.09 30.63
N ASN A 158 -16.82 3.22 31.55
CA ASN A 158 -16.98 1.79 31.46
C ASN A 158 -18.32 1.30 32.02
N ILE A 159 -19.17 2.23 32.47
CA ILE A 159 -20.47 1.91 33.07
C ILE A 159 -21.47 1.59 31.96
N ALA A 160 -21.86 0.33 31.89
CA ALA A 160 -22.88 -0.29 31.08
C ALA A 160 -22.51 -0.55 29.59
N ALA A 161 -22.34 -1.81 29.33
CA ALA A 161 -21.99 -2.45 28.04
C ALA A 161 -23.02 -2.29 26.90
N GLU A 162 -23.95 -1.36 26.94
CA GLU A 162 -24.99 -1.24 25.91
C GLU A 162 -25.01 0.08 25.13
N ASN A 163 -24.26 1.11 25.54
CA ASN A 163 -24.24 2.37 24.79
C ASN A 163 -22.91 3.10 24.98
N SER A 164 -21.84 2.63 24.39
CA SER A 164 -20.60 3.40 24.27
C SER A 164 -20.78 4.52 23.24
N GLN A 165 -21.45 5.58 23.62
CA GLN A 165 -21.45 6.83 22.88
C GLN A 165 -20.36 7.73 23.44
N GLU A 166 -19.37 8.02 22.60
CA GLU A 166 -18.43 9.11 22.81
C GLU A 166 -19.21 10.41 23.00
N ARG A 167 -19.22 10.94 24.21
CA ARG A 167 -19.89 12.20 24.53
C ARG A 167 -18.88 13.31 24.57
N THR A 168 -18.75 14.04 23.49
CA THR A 168 -18.03 15.31 23.46
C THR A 168 -18.92 16.38 24.10
N ARG A 169 -18.52 16.88 25.27
CA ARG A 169 -19.18 18.03 25.92
C ARG A 169 -18.24 19.22 25.91
N ARG A 170 -18.67 20.33 25.31
CA ARG A 170 -18.06 21.63 25.60
C ARG A 170 -18.40 21.99 27.04
N SER A 171 -17.39 22.02 27.92
CA SER A 171 -17.56 22.51 29.29
C SER A 171 -17.06 23.93 29.38
N TYR A 172 -17.87 24.81 29.93
CA TYR A 172 -17.47 26.16 30.37
C TYR A 172 -16.64 25.98 31.62
N ILE A 173 -15.36 26.40 31.58
CA ILE A 173 -14.54 26.55 32.80
C ILE A 173 -14.80 27.96 33.30
N PRO A 174 -15.26 28.14 34.55
CA PRO A 174 -15.32 29.46 35.15
C PRO A 174 -13.92 30.05 35.27
N ASP A 175 -13.77 31.37 35.06
CA ASP A 175 -12.54 32.14 35.00
C ASP A 175 -11.68 32.15 36.29
N TYR A 176 -11.74 31.17 37.16
CA TYR A 176 -11.00 31.13 38.44
C TYR A 176 -9.56 30.61 38.32
N LEU A 177 -9.07 30.28 37.12
CA LEU A 177 -7.69 29.82 36.91
C LEU A 177 -6.83 30.78 36.07
N SER A 178 -7.16 32.06 36.03
CA SER A 178 -6.24 33.10 35.58
C SER A 178 -5.52 33.70 36.80
N LEU A 179 -4.45 33.06 37.25
CA LEU A 179 -3.39 33.61 38.08
C LEU A 179 -2.07 33.38 37.39
#